data_6578a6e9d358684c868ddc65960c0623
#
_entry.id   6578a6e9d358684c868ddc65960c0623
#
_cell.length_a   1.000
_cell.length_b   1.000
_cell.length_c   1.000
_cell.angle_alpha   90.00
_cell.angle_beta   90.00
_cell.angle_gamma   90.00
#
_symmetry.space_group_name_H-M   'P 1'
#
loop_
_entity.id
_entity.type
_entity.pdbx_description
1 polymer ?
#
loop_
_entity_poly.entity_id
_entity_poly.type
_entity_poly.pdbx_seq_one_letter_code
_entity_poly.pdbx_strand_id
1 'polypeptide(L)'
;MNELDGIKQFTTVVADSGDIESIRHYHPQDATTNPSLLLKAAGLSQYEHLIDDAIAWAKKNGKTQEQQVVAACDKLAVNFGAEILKIVPGRVSTEVDARLSFDKEKSIEKARHLVDLYQQQGVEKSRILIKLASTWEGIRAAEELEKEGINCNLTLLFSFAQARACAEAGVFLISPFVGRIYDWYQARKPMDPYVVEEDPGVKSVRNSYDYYKQHHYETIVMGASFRRTEQILALTGCDRLTIAPNLLKELQEKVSPVVRKLIPPSQTFPRPAPMSEAEFRWEHNQDAMAVEKLSEGIRLFAVDQRKLEDLLAAKL
;
A
#
# COMPACT_ATOMS: atom_id res chain seq x y z
N MET A 1 -14.14 -21.04 15.37
CA MET A 1 -13.37 -19.80 15.03
C MET A 1 -13.46 -19.66 13.53
N ASN A 2 -13.80 -18.46 13.02
CA ASN A 2 -13.80 -18.23 11.58
C ASN A 2 -12.36 -18.03 11.07
N GLU A 3 -12.17 -18.08 9.74
CA GLU A 3 -10.84 -17.96 9.15
C GLU A 3 -10.19 -16.58 9.42
N LEU A 4 -10.96 -15.50 9.44
CA LEU A 4 -10.44 -14.16 9.73
C LEU A 4 -9.83 -14.07 11.13
N ASP A 5 -10.54 -14.59 12.14
CA ASP A 5 -10.03 -14.62 13.52
C ASP A 5 -8.84 -15.57 13.66
N GLY A 6 -8.83 -16.66 12.89
CA GLY A 6 -7.68 -17.56 12.79
C GLY A 6 -6.42 -16.89 12.24
N ILE A 7 -6.57 -16.10 11.17
CA ILE A 7 -5.45 -15.33 10.57
C ILE A 7 -4.90 -14.32 11.58
N LYS A 8 -5.76 -13.61 12.30
CA LYS A 8 -5.37 -12.61 13.30
C LYS A 8 -4.47 -13.15 14.42
N GLN A 9 -4.45 -14.47 14.62
CA GLN A 9 -3.55 -15.09 15.60
C GLN A 9 -2.07 -15.08 15.16
N PHE A 10 -1.81 -15.01 13.87
CA PHE A 10 -0.48 -15.16 13.29
C PHE A 10 -0.02 -13.95 12.46
N THR A 11 -0.93 -13.10 12.03
CA THR A 11 -0.71 -12.01 11.09
C THR A 11 -1.50 -10.79 11.52
N THR A 12 -0.89 -9.62 11.45
CA THR A 12 -1.61 -8.35 11.61
C THR A 12 -2.49 -8.10 10.39
N VAL A 13 -3.80 -8.07 10.59
CA VAL A 13 -4.77 -7.80 9.54
C VAL A 13 -4.95 -6.30 9.35
N VAL A 14 -4.87 -5.87 8.10
CA VAL A 14 -5.01 -4.49 7.65
C VAL A 14 -6.18 -4.43 6.67
N ALA A 15 -7.00 -3.39 6.72
CA ALA A 15 -8.08 -3.20 5.76
C ALA A 15 -7.63 -2.36 4.57
N ASP A 16 -7.87 -2.86 3.37
CA ASP A 16 -7.62 -2.14 2.11
C ASP A 16 -8.91 -1.52 1.61
N SER A 17 -9.22 -0.31 2.11
CA SER A 17 -10.48 0.39 1.82
C SER A 17 -10.39 1.87 2.18
N GLY A 18 -11.13 2.71 1.43
CA GLY A 18 -11.45 4.07 1.82
C GLY A 18 -12.83 4.20 2.50
N ASP A 19 -13.61 3.12 2.51
CA ASP A 19 -14.93 3.11 3.15
C ASP A 19 -14.81 2.85 4.67
N ILE A 20 -14.98 3.92 5.43
CA ILE A 20 -14.78 3.97 6.88
C ILE A 20 -15.70 2.98 7.61
N GLU A 21 -16.96 2.85 7.21
CA GLU A 21 -17.90 1.93 7.85
C GLU A 21 -17.54 0.46 7.62
N SER A 22 -17.06 0.11 6.43
CA SER A 22 -16.51 -1.23 6.16
C SER A 22 -15.31 -1.53 7.04
N ILE A 23 -14.40 -0.56 7.21
CA ILE A 23 -13.23 -0.71 8.08
C ILE A 23 -13.67 -0.95 9.53
N ARG A 24 -14.62 -0.16 10.02
CA ARG A 24 -15.15 -0.29 11.38
C ARG A 24 -15.67 -1.71 11.68
N HIS A 25 -16.33 -2.31 10.73
CA HIS A 25 -16.97 -3.63 10.90
C HIS A 25 -15.97 -4.77 11.18
N TYR A 26 -14.78 -4.74 10.57
CA TYR A 26 -13.80 -5.84 10.66
C TYR A 26 -12.76 -5.67 11.75
N HIS A 27 -12.68 -4.52 12.42
CA HIS A 27 -11.73 -4.21 13.48
C HIS A 27 -10.26 -4.54 13.08
N PRO A 28 -9.75 -4.03 11.96
CA PRO A 28 -8.35 -4.23 11.58
C PRO A 28 -7.42 -3.41 12.47
N GLN A 29 -6.14 -3.79 12.47
CA GLN A 29 -5.11 -3.02 13.18
C GLN A 29 -4.79 -1.70 12.48
N ASP A 30 -4.64 -1.73 11.17
CA ASP A 30 -4.29 -0.60 10.31
C ASP A 30 -5.25 -0.55 9.11
N ALA A 31 -5.13 0.52 8.31
CA ALA A 31 -5.80 0.62 7.03
C ALA A 31 -4.87 1.17 5.94
N THR A 32 -5.12 0.77 4.70
CA THR A 32 -4.45 1.29 3.52
C THR A 32 -5.46 1.93 2.57
N THR A 33 -5.09 3.07 2.01
CA THR A 33 -5.82 3.75 0.94
C THR A 33 -4.96 3.87 -0.30
N ASN A 34 -5.57 4.22 -1.42
CA ASN A 34 -4.92 4.57 -2.68
C ASN A 34 -5.87 5.47 -3.49
N PRO A 35 -5.44 6.05 -4.62
CA PRO A 35 -6.29 6.93 -5.41
C PRO A 35 -7.61 6.29 -5.86
N SER A 36 -7.59 5.01 -6.24
CA SER A 36 -8.79 4.27 -6.67
C SER A 36 -9.80 4.09 -5.52
N LEU A 37 -9.31 3.77 -4.33
CA LEU A 37 -10.15 3.60 -3.14
C LEU A 37 -10.73 4.92 -2.65
N LEU A 38 -9.95 6.02 -2.71
CA LEU A 38 -10.43 7.36 -2.37
C LEU A 38 -11.49 7.83 -3.36
N LEU A 39 -11.29 7.63 -4.66
CA LEU A 39 -12.27 7.96 -5.69
C LEU A 39 -13.59 7.22 -5.44
N LYS A 40 -13.55 5.94 -5.15
CA LYS A 40 -14.73 5.13 -4.83
C LYS A 40 -15.44 5.65 -3.57
N ALA A 41 -14.71 5.92 -2.50
CA ALA A 41 -15.26 6.43 -1.24
C ALA A 41 -15.85 7.84 -1.41
N ALA A 42 -15.22 8.71 -2.20
CA ALA A 42 -15.72 10.05 -2.51
C ALA A 42 -17.06 10.05 -3.25
N GLY A 43 -17.42 8.94 -3.91
CA GLY A 43 -18.73 8.75 -4.53
C GLY A 43 -19.85 8.39 -3.55
N LEU A 44 -19.54 8.12 -2.28
CA LEU A 44 -20.52 7.75 -1.27
C LEU A 44 -21.05 9.00 -0.55
N SER A 45 -22.37 9.17 -0.52
CA SER A 45 -23.02 10.38 0.02
C SER A 45 -22.71 10.63 1.51
N GLN A 46 -22.45 9.58 2.28
CA GLN A 46 -22.11 9.69 3.69
C GLN A 46 -20.80 10.43 3.97
N TYR A 47 -19.92 10.54 2.98
CA TYR A 47 -18.61 11.23 3.09
C TYR A 47 -18.56 12.59 2.41
N GLU A 48 -19.72 13.12 1.96
CA GLU A 48 -19.79 14.42 1.29
C GLU A 48 -19.23 15.55 2.16
N HIS A 49 -19.42 15.48 3.48
CA HIS A 49 -18.87 16.47 4.42
C HIS A 49 -17.33 16.54 4.39
N LEU A 50 -16.63 15.43 4.11
CA LEU A 50 -15.18 15.41 3.97
C LEU A 50 -14.72 16.12 2.70
N ILE A 51 -15.52 15.99 1.63
CA ILE A 51 -15.29 16.70 0.37
C ILE A 51 -15.52 18.20 0.57
N ASP A 52 -16.61 18.59 1.21
CA ASP A 52 -16.96 19.99 1.45
C ASP A 52 -15.88 20.71 2.29
N ASP A 53 -15.34 20.03 3.30
CA ASP A 53 -14.22 20.55 4.09
C ASP A 53 -12.96 20.73 3.23
N ALA A 54 -12.63 19.75 2.39
CA ALA A 54 -11.49 19.84 1.49
C ALA A 54 -11.62 20.99 0.49
N ILE A 55 -12.80 21.21 -0.07
CA ILE A 55 -13.10 22.31 -0.98
C ILE A 55 -12.98 23.67 -0.26
N ALA A 56 -13.56 23.80 0.93
CA ALA A 56 -13.47 25.03 1.72
C ALA A 56 -12.01 25.37 2.07
N TRP A 57 -11.23 24.36 2.42
CA TRP A 57 -9.81 24.53 2.71
C TRP A 57 -9.00 24.92 1.47
N ALA A 58 -9.28 24.30 0.33
CA ALA A 58 -8.61 24.57 -0.93
C ALA A 58 -8.85 25.99 -1.43
N LYS A 59 -10.05 26.52 -1.32
CA LYS A 59 -10.40 27.91 -1.67
C LYS A 59 -9.61 28.95 -0.87
N LYS A 60 -9.24 28.63 0.37
CA LYS A 60 -8.43 29.52 1.22
C LYS A 60 -6.94 29.43 0.94
N ASN A 61 -6.45 28.27 0.46
CA ASN A 61 -5.03 27.96 0.38
C ASN A 61 -4.48 27.92 -1.06
N GLY A 62 -5.33 27.90 -2.08
CA GLY A 62 -4.93 27.94 -3.50
C GLY A 62 -5.29 29.28 -4.13
N LYS A 63 -4.36 29.87 -4.90
CA LYS A 63 -4.57 31.13 -5.61
C LYS A 63 -5.16 30.93 -7.00
N THR A 64 -4.88 29.83 -7.65
CA THR A 64 -5.43 29.46 -8.96
C THR A 64 -6.29 28.22 -8.85
N GLN A 65 -7.15 27.99 -9.84
CA GLN A 65 -7.99 26.79 -9.86
C GLN A 65 -7.15 25.51 -9.81
N GLU A 66 -6.04 25.45 -10.53
CA GLU A 66 -5.13 24.30 -10.52
C GLU A 66 -4.57 24.04 -9.11
N GLN A 67 -4.11 25.10 -8.43
CA GLN A 67 -3.63 25.01 -7.05
C GLN A 67 -4.74 24.55 -6.08
N GLN A 68 -5.96 25.03 -6.29
CA GLN A 68 -7.11 24.64 -5.47
C GLN A 68 -7.48 23.17 -5.67
N VAL A 69 -7.42 22.65 -6.91
CA VAL A 69 -7.67 21.23 -7.19
C VAL A 69 -6.64 20.35 -6.49
N VAL A 70 -5.34 20.67 -6.61
CA VAL A 70 -4.27 19.93 -5.93
C VAL A 70 -4.45 19.98 -4.42
N ALA A 71 -4.72 21.16 -3.87
CA ALA A 71 -4.94 21.34 -2.45
C ALA A 71 -6.17 20.56 -1.93
N ALA A 72 -7.26 20.54 -2.70
CA ALA A 72 -8.45 19.79 -2.38
C ALA A 72 -8.20 18.27 -2.37
N CYS A 73 -7.44 17.74 -3.35
CA CYS A 73 -7.06 16.33 -3.40
C CYS A 73 -6.22 15.93 -2.18
N ASP A 74 -5.20 16.71 -1.85
CA ASP A 74 -4.33 16.44 -0.70
C ASP A 74 -5.13 16.48 0.61
N LYS A 75 -5.96 17.51 0.77
CA LYS A 75 -6.79 17.68 1.97
C LYS A 75 -7.82 16.56 2.11
N LEU A 76 -8.44 16.12 1.01
CA LEU A 76 -9.42 15.04 1.01
C LEU A 76 -8.76 13.71 1.42
N ALA A 77 -7.59 13.39 0.88
CA ALA A 77 -6.85 12.19 1.27
C ALA A 77 -6.55 12.18 2.77
N VAL A 78 -6.13 13.31 3.32
CA VAL A 78 -5.88 13.48 4.76
C VAL A 78 -7.16 13.42 5.57
N ASN A 79 -8.27 14.01 5.10
CA ASN A 79 -9.56 13.92 5.77
C ASN A 79 -10.03 12.47 5.91
N PHE A 80 -9.97 11.67 4.85
CA PHE A 80 -10.28 10.25 4.92
C PHE A 80 -9.35 9.50 5.89
N GLY A 81 -8.07 9.73 5.79
CA GLY A 81 -7.08 9.10 6.67
C GLY A 81 -7.30 9.44 8.14
N ALA A 82 -7.58 10.70 8.46
CA ALA A 82 -7.86 11.15 9.82
C ALA A 82 -9.13 10.51 10.41
N GLU A 83 -10.19 10.37 9.60
CA GLU A 83 -11.42 9.66 10.03
C GLU A 83 -11.15 8.16 10.25
N ILE A 84 -10.39 7.53 9.37
CA ILE A 84 -9.98 6.12 9.52
C ILE A 84 -9.20 5.93 10.83
N LEU A 85 -8.30 6.85 11.17
CA LEU A 85 -7.49 6.78 12.39
C LEU A 85 -8.29 6.89 13.69
N LYS A 86 -9.54 7.35 13.64
CA LYS A 86 -10.44 7.32 14.79
C LYS A 86 -10.96 5.91 15.09
N ILE A 87 -10.90 5.00 14.13
CA ILE A 87 -11.43 3.63 14.25
C ILE A 87 -10.34 2.55 14.28
N VAL A 88 -9.20 2.75 13.62
CA VAL A 88 -8.09 1.80 13.70
C VAL A 88 -7.13 2.19 14.81
N PRO A 89 -6.62 1.24 15.60
CA PRO A 89 -5.67 1.56 16.68
C PRO A 89 -4.27 1.89 16.18
N GLY A 90 -3.91 1.45 14.99
CA GLY A 90 -2.57 1.59 14.42
C GLY A 90 -2.43 2.75 13.46
N ARG A 91 -2.09 2.46 12.21
CA ARG A 91 -1.68 3.44 11.20
C ARG A 91 -2.58 3.44 9.97
N VAL A 92 -2.56 4.55 9.25
CA VAL A 92 -3.14 4.65 7.90
C VAL A 92 -2.05 4.94 6.88
N SER A 93 -2.12 4.27 5.73
CA SER A 93 -1.27 4.59 4.58
C SER A 93 -1.98 5.57 3.65
N THR A 94 -1.33 6.69 3.35
CA THR A 94 -1.78 7.73 2.43
C THR A 94 -0.78 7.89 1.29
N GLU A 95 -1.25 7.79 0.06
CA GLU A 95 -0.39 7.67 -1.12
C GLU A 95 -0.08 9.02 -1.75
N VAL A 96 1.18 9.23 -2.10
CA VAL A 96 1.67 10.36 -2.90
C VAL A 96 1.19 10.18 -4.34
N ASP A 97 0.88 11.29 -5.01
CA ASP A 97 0.47 11.31 -6.42
C ASP A 97 1.39 10.44 -7.29
N ALA A 98 0.82 9.48 -7.99
CA ALA A 98 1.54 8.54 -8.83
C ALA A 98 2.35 9.21 -9.95
N ARG A 99 1.96 10.41 -10.38
CA ARG A 99 2.70 11.21 -11.38
C ARG A 99 4.07 11.68 -10.87
N LEU A 100 4.30 11.62 -9.56
CA LEU A 100 5.58 11.94 -8.92
C LEU A 100 6.51 10.72 -8.77
N SER A 101 6.12 9.56 -9.27
CA SER A 101 6.84 8.29 -9.09
C SER A 101 8.29 8.31 -9.57
N PHE A 102 8.64 9.19 -10.51
CA PHE A 102 9.99 9.35 -11.07
C PHE A 102 10.68 10.66 -10.65
N ASP A 103 10.11 11.37 -9.68
CA ASP A 103 10.65 12.63 -9.17
C ASP A 103 10.84 12.52 -7.65
N LYS A 104 12.08 12.21 -7.25
CA LYS A 104 12.45 12.02 -5.85
C LYS A 104 12.12 13.25 -5.00
N GLU A 105 12.56 14.43 -5.45
CA GLU A 105 12.44 15.67 -4.65
C GLU A 105 10.97 16.07 -4.46
N LYS A 106 10.18 16.04 -5.50
CA LYS A 106 8.75 16.33 -5.41
C LYS A 106 7.98 15.29 -4.61
N SER A 107 8.40 14.03 -4.64
CA SER A 107 7.83 12.99 -3.77
C SER A 107 8.09 13.28 -2.30
N ILE A 108 9.29 13.73 -1.95
CA ILE A 108 9.65 14.14 -0.59
C ILE A 108 8.83 15.36 -0.15
N GLU A 109 8.75 16.39 -0.99
CA GLU A 109 7.96 17.60 -0.73
C GLU A 109 6.48 17.25 -0.47
N LYS A 110 5.89 16.42 -1.35
CA LYS A 110 4.50 15.97 -1.20
C LYS A 110 4.29 15.18 0.08
N ALA A 111 5.18 14.28 0.41
CA ALA A 111 5.12 13.48 1.63
C ALA A 111 5.13 14.35 2.88
N ARG A 112 6.04 15.32 2.95
CA ARG A 112 6.11 16.28 4.05
C ARG A 112 4.83 17.11 4.15
N HIS A 113 4.30 17.57 3.02
CA HIS A 113 3.06 18.33 2.97
C HIS A 113 1.87 17.53 3.50
N LEU A 114 1.72 16.26 3.12
CA LEU A 114 0.66 15.39 3.64
C LEU A 114 0.78 15.19 5.16
N VAL A 115 1.99 14.97 5.66
CA VAL A 115 2.26 14.85 7.10
C VAL A 115 1.87 16.13 7.83
N ASP A 116 2.21 17.30 7.29
CA ASP A 116 1.83 18.60 7.87
C ASP A 116 0.32 18.78 7.94
N LEU A 117 -0.41 18.39 6.90
CA LEU A 117 -1.87 18.41 6.90
C LEU A 117 -2.48 17.49 7.98
N TYR A 118 -1.91 16.32 8.18
CA TYR A 118 -2.30 15.43 9.29
C TYR A 118 -2.03 16.06 10.65
N GLN A 119 -0.87 16.65 10.85
CA GLN A 119 -0.50 17.30 12.11
C GLN A 119 -1.41 18.48 12.43
N GLN A 120 -1.85 19.26 11.44
CA GLN A 120 -2.84 20.31 11.59
C GLN A 120 -4.20 19.79 12.10
N GLN A 121 -4.50 18.52 11.87
CA GLN A 121 -5.70 17.85 12.41
C GLN A 121 -5.43 17.09 13.72
N GLY A 122 -4.28 17.29 14.33
CA GLY A 122 -3.93 16.66 15.60
C GLY A 122 -3.49 15.19 15.46
N VAL A 123 -3.19 14.73 14.25
CA VAL A 123 -2.69 13.36 14.01
C VAL A 123 -1.16 13.34 14.11
N GLU A 124 -0.65 12.49 14.97
CA GLU A 124 0.80 12.32 15.14
C GLU A 124 1.43 11.59 13.96
N LYS A 125 2.65 11.96 13.63
CA LYS A 125 3.46 11.36 12.56
C LYS A 125 3.60 9.84 12.69
N SER A 126 3.66 9.31 13.89
CA SER A 126 3.73 7.88 14.20
C SER A 126 2.50 7.07 13.75
N ARG A 127 1.36 7.73 13.48
CA ARG A 127 0.11 7.12 13.04
C ARG A 127 -0.05 7.07 11.52
N ILE A 128 0.96 7.54 10.76
CA ILE A 128 0.90 7.70 9.31
C ILE A 128 1.98 6.86 8.65
N LEU A 129 1.63 6.24 7.51
CA LEU A 129 2.57 5.72 6.54
C LEU A 129 2.38 6.50 5.23
N ILE A 130 3.43 7.12 4.75
CA ILE A 130 3.42 7.71 3.40
C ILE A 130 3.68 6.63 2.38
N LYS A 131 2.75 6.47 1.45
CA LYS A 131 2.77 5.41 0.45
C LYS A 131 3.37 5.94 -0.86
N LEU A 132 4.42 5.29 -1.33
CA LEU A 132 5.20 5.67 -2.50
C LEU A 132 5.33 4.48 -3.45
N ALA A 133 5.28 4.71 -4.76
CA ALA A 133 5.59 3.67 -5.73
C ALA A 133 7.06 3.21 -5.60
N SER A 134 7.29 1.91 -5.74
CA SER A 134 8.62 1.30 -5.60
C SER A 134 9.47 1.44 -6.87
N THR A 135 9.57 2.66 -7.39
CA THR A 135 10.59 3.07 -8.35
C THR A 135 11.90 3.35 -7.63
N TRP A 136 13.01 3.45 -8.35
CA TRP A 136 14.28 3.87 -7.73
C TRP A 136 14.13 5.21 -7.00
N GLU A 137 13.51 6.18 -7.67
CA GLU A 137 13.26 7.52 -7.13
C GLU A 137 12.37 7.49 -5.89
N GLY A 138 11.30 6.66 -5.91
CA GLY A 138 10.41 6.49 -4.76
C GLY A 138 11.09 5.83 -3.57
N ILE A 139 11.95 4.84 -3.81
CA ILE A 139 12.74 4.16 -2.78
C ILE A 139 13.76 5.13 -2.16
N ARG A 140 14.44 5.94 -2.97
CA ARG A 140 15.38 6.96 -2.47
C ARG A 140 14.67 8.07 -1.70
N ALA A 141 13.48 8.46 -2.13
CA ALA A 141 12.64 9.41 -1.38
C ALA A 141 12.27 8.84 -0.01
N ALA A 142 11.84 7.58 0.05
CA ALA A 142 11.51 6.90 1.30
C ALA A 142 12.71 6.81 2.24
N GLU A 143 13.90 6.53 1.74
CA GLU A 143 15.13 6.49 2.54
C GLU A 143 15.38 7.81 3.28
N GLU A 144 15.17 8.94 2.62
CA GLU A 144 15.31 10.27 3.24
C GLU A 144 14.21 10.54 4.25
N LEU A 145 12.96 10.24 3.90
CA LEU A 145 11.81 10.44 4.78
C LEU A 145 11.90 9.61 6.07
N GLU A 146 12.39 8.37 5.97
CA GLU A 146 12.60 7.51 7.14
C GLU A 146 13.60 8.12 8.13
N LYS A 147 14.66 8.78 7.65
CA LYS A 147 15.62 9.50 8.49
C LYS A 147 14.99 10.69 9.23
N GLU A 148 13.92 11.24 8.69
CA GLU A 148 13.16 12.32 9.32
C GLU A 148 12.06 11.80 10.27
N GLY A 149 11.95 10.47 10.43
CA GLY A 149 10.92 9.82 11.23
C GLY A 149 9.54 9.78 10.53
N ILE A 150 9.50 9.98 9.22
CA ILE A 150 8.31 9.76 8.39
C ILE A 150 8.39 8.35 7.84
N ASN A 151 7.59 7.44 8.40
CA ASN A 151 7.58 6.06 7.96
C ASN A 151 6.84 5.90 6.63
N CYS A 152 7.37 5.02 5.77
CA CYS A 152 6.90 4.84 4.41
C CYS A 152 6.40 3.42 4.15
N ASN A 153 5.42 3.33 3.24
CA ASN A 153 4.89 2.11 2.67
C ASN A 153 5.22 2.11 1.17
N LEU A 154 6.15 1.24 0.73
CA LEU A 154 6.55 1.14 -0.67
C LEU A 154 5.62 0.17 -1.39
N THR A 155 4.79 0.71 -2.27
CA THR A 155 3.74 0.01 -3.02
C THR A 155 4.13 -0.23 -4.48
N LEU A 156 3.24 -0.88 -5.24
CA LEU A 156 3.50 -1.31 -6.62
C LEU A 156 4.82 -2.11 -6.69
N LEU A 157 4.94 -3.06 -5.78
CA LEU A 157 6.10 -3.90 -5.64
C LEU A 157 5.82 -5.27 -6.24
N PHE A 158 6.58 -5.62 -7.27
CA PHE A 158 6.40 -6.80 -8.10
C PHE A 158 7.67 -7.65 -8.26
N SER A 159 8.85 -7.02 -8.26
CA SER A 159 10.13 -7.72 -8.44
C SER A 159 10.87 -7.91 -7.11
N PHE A 160 11.73 -8.92 -7.08
CA PHE A 160 12.64 -9.13 -5.96
C PHE A 160 13.67 -7.98 -5.83
N ALA A 161 14.09 -7.39 -6.95
CA ALA A 161 14.97 -6.21 -6.94
C ALA A 161 14.35 -5.04 -6.18
N GLN A 162 13.05 -4.78 -6.36
CA GLN A 162 12.33 -3.76 -5.59
C GLN A 162 12.31 -4.09 -4.11
N ALA A 163 11.98 -5.32 -3.74
CA ALA A 163 11.96 -5.77 -2.34
C ALA A 163 13.33 -5.58 -1.67
N ARG A 164 14.40 -6.00 -2.35
CA ARG A 164 15.76 -5.88 -1.87
C ARG A 164 16.18 -4.42 -1.67
N ALA A 165 15.96 -3.57 -2.67
CA ALA A 165 16.30 -2.15 -2.61
C ALA A 165 15.55 -1.42 -1.48
N CYS A 166 14.29 -1.76 -1.24
CA CYS A 166 13.51 -1.21 -0.13
C CYS A 166 14.10 -1.57 1.24
N ALA A 167 14.50 -2.83 1.43
CA ALA A 167 15.14 -3.27 2.67
C ALA A 167 16.49 -2.56 2.90
N GLU A 168 17.30 -2.46 1.85
CA GLU A 168 18.59 -1.75 1.87
C GLU A 168 18.44 -0.26 2.20
N ALA A 169 17.35 0.36 1.77
CA ALA A 169 16.99 1.75 2.09
C ALA A 169 16.44 1.94 3.51
N GLY A 170 16.18 0.86 4.25
CA GLY A 170 15.66 0.92 5.61
C GLY A 170 14.20 1.39 5.69
N VAL A 171 13.39 1.15 4.67
CA VAL A 171 11.98 1.54 4.68
C VAL A 171 11.20 0.75 5.72
N PHE A 172 10.17 1.38 6.29
CA PHE A 172 9.37 0.77 7.34
C PHE A 172 8.57 -0.45 6.85
N LEU A 173 7.96 -0.36 5.66
CA LEU A 173 7.05 -1.38 5.18
C LEU A 173 7.04 -1.45 3.65
N ILE A 174 6.90 -2.66 3.11
CA ILE A 174 6.63 -2.91 1.69
C ILE A 174 5.27 -3.57 1.50
N SER A 175 4.61 -3.25 0.37
CA SER A 175 3.33 -3.84 -0.05
C SER A 175 3.48 -4.57 -1.39
N PRO A 176 4.00 -5.80 -1.43
CA PRO A 176 4.05 -6.60 -2.64
C PRO A 176 2.64 -7.03 -3.09
N PHE A 177 2.38 -6.97 -4.40
CA PHE A 177 1.06 -7.19 -4.99
C PHE A 177 0.89 -8.64 -5.47
N VAL A 178 0.16 -9.43 -4.70
CA VAL A 178 -0.09 -10.85 -4.98
C VAL A 178 -1.00 -11.04 -6.21
N GLY A 179 -2.16 -10.41 -6.19
CA GLY A 179 -3.19 -10.64 -7.21
C GLY A 179 -2.82 -10.11 -8.58
N ARG A 180 -2.14 -8.97 -8.67
CA ARG A 180 -1.71 -8.43 -9.98
C ARG A 180 -0.58 -9.26 -10.59
N ILE A 181 0.30 -9.85 -9.80
CA ILE A 181 1.28 -10.82 -10.27
C ILE A 181 0.55 -12.06 -10.82
N TYR A 182 -0.37 -12.60 -10.04
CA TYR A 182 -1.21 -13.73 -10.45
C TYR A 182 -1.91 -13.44 -11.78
N ASP A 183 -2.54 -12.28 -11.94
CA ASP A 183 -3.26 -11.89 -13.16
C ASP A 183 -2.35 -11.90 -14.39
N TRP A 184 -1.12 -11.39 -14.26
CA TRP A 184 -0.17 -11.34 -15.38
C TRP A 184 0.21 -12.74 -15.89
N TYR A 185 0.48 -13.67 -14.98
CA TYR A 185 0.80 -15.07 -15.34
C TYR A 185 -0.44 -15.81 -15.84
N GLN A 186 -1.58 -15.61 -15.20
CA GLN A 186 -2.83 -16.26 -15.59
C GLN A 186 -3.27 -15.90 -17.01
N ALA A 187 -3.07 -14.66 -17.44
CA ALA A 187 -3.36 -14.22 -18.80
C ALA A 187 -2.48 -14.88 -19.86
N ARG A 188 -1.29 -15.34 -19.51
CA ARG A 188 -0.31 -15.95 -20.42
C ARG A 188 -0.34 -17.47 -20.39
N LYS A 189 -0.46 -18.03 -19.21
CA LYS A 189 -0.52 -19.48 -18.98
C LYS A 189 -1.47 -19.75 -17.83
N PRO A 190 -2.76 -19.96 -18.11
CA PRO A 190 -3.75 -20.26 -17.09
C PRO A 190 -3.36 -21.47 -16.22
N MET A 191 -3.52 -21.32 -14.93
CA MET A 191 -3.34 -22.39 -13.94
C MET A 191 -4.71 -23.04 -13.69
N ASP A 192 -4.93 -24.22 -14.27
CA ASP A 192 -6.16 -24.99 -14.12
C ASP A 192 -5.84 -26.47 -13.94
N PRO A 193 -6.14 -27.08 -12.79
CA PRO A 193 -6.73 -26.46 -11.60
C PRO A 193 -5.77 -25.49 -10.89
N TYR A 194 -6.34 -24.54 -10.14
CA TYR A 194 -5.56 -23.63 -9.32
C TYR A 194 -4.87 -24.34 -8.15
N VAL A 195 -3.55 -24.14 -8.03
CA VAL A 195 -2.72 -24.67 -6.96
C VAL A 195 -2.03 -23.50 -6.25
N VAL A 196 -2.44 -23.19 -5.05
CA VAL A 196 -1.96 -21.97 -4.34
C VAL A 196 -0.47 -22.01 -4.06
N GLU A 197 0.12 -23.19 -3.86
CA GLU A 197 1.57 -23.36 -3.65
C GLU A 197 2.39 -22.97 -4.90
N GLU A 198 1.76 -23.01 -6.06
CA GLU A 198 2.37 -22.65 -7.35
C GLU A 198 2.03 -21.21 -7.77
N ASP A 199 1.18 -20.50 -7.02
CA ASP A 199 0.81 -19.13 -7.32
C ASP A 199 2.03 -18.20 -7.28
N PRO A 200 2.36 -17.54 -8.41
CA PRO A 200 3.56 -16.69 -8.50
C PRO A 200 3.49 -15.46 -7.61
N GLY A 201 2.30 -14.95 -7.32
CA GLY A 201 2.10 -13.83 -6.38
C GLY A 201 2.38 -14.25 -4.94
N VAL A 202 1.91 -15.43 -4.55
CA VAL A 202 2.19 -16.01 -3.22
C VAL A 202 3.69 -16.30 -3.06
N LYS A 203 4.31 -16.90 -4.07
CA LYS A 203 5.76 -17.18 -4.08
C LYS A 203 6.58 -15.89 -3.95
N SER A 204 6.18 -14.81 -4.61
CA SER A 204 6.87 -13.51 -4.56
C SER A 204 6.90 -12.94 -3.15
N VAL A 205 5.79 -12.96 -2.44
CA VAL A 205 5.72 -12.46 -1.04
C VAL A 205 6.53 -13.35 -0.11
N ARG A 206 6.41 -14.66 -0.25
CA ARG A 206 7.19 -15.63 0.55
C ARG A 206 8.69 -15.41 0.37
N ASN A 207 9.16 -15.25 -0.86
CA ASN A 207 10.58 -15.00 -1.14
C ASN A 207 11.09 -13.72 -0.49
N SER A 208 10.31 -12.64 -0.53
CA SER A 208 10.66 -11.37 0.12
C SER A 208 10.71 -11.52 1.64
N TYR A 209 9.70 -12.20 2.22
CA TYR A 209 9.63 -12.48 3.65
C TYR A 209 10.84 -13.28 4.12
N ASP A 210 11.15 -14.39 3.45
CA ASP A 210 12.27 -15.26 3.81
C ASP A 210 13.60 -14.50 3.71
N TYR A 211 13.82 -13.76 2.63
CA TYR A 211 15.02 -12.96 2.45
C TYR A 211 15.20 -11.91 3.56
N TYR A 212 14.15 -11.20 3.91
CA TYR A 212 14.22 -10.18 4.97
C TYR A 212 14.56 -10.80 6.32
N LYS A 213 13.94 -11.93 6.66
CA LYS A 213 14.21 -12.61 7.94
C LYS A 213 15.63 -13.24 7.94
N GLN A 214 16.07 -13.82 6.82
CA GLN A 214 17.42 -14.40 6.70
C GLN A 214 18.51 -13.36 6.86
N HIS A 215 18.29 -12.15 6.39
CA HIS A 215 19.30 -11.06 6.44
C HIS A 215 19.05 -10.03 7.53
N HIS A 216 18.17 -10.32 8.48
CA HIS A 216 17.85 -9.45 9.62
C HIS A 216 17.39 -8.04 9.21
N TYR A 217 16.65 -7.91 8.14
CA TYR A 217 15.98 -6.66 7.78
C TYR A 217 14.72 -6.50 8.62
N GLU A 218 14.52 -5.29 9.16
CA GLU A 218 13.35 -4.98 10.00
C GLU A 218 12.14 -4.52 9.22
N THR A 219 12.31 -4.25 7.92
CA THR A 219 11.22 -3.84 7.02
C THR A 219 10.07 -4.85 7.08
N ILE A 220 8.88 -4.34 7.34
CA ILE A 220 7.65 -5.14 7.42
C ILE A 220 7.22 -5.57 6.03
N VAL A 221 6.89 -6.84 5.88
CA VAL A 221 6.30 -7.36 4.64
C VAL A 221 4.79 -7.42 4.80
N MET A 222 4.07 -6.68 3.96
CA MET A 222 2.61 -6.68 3.91
C MET A 222 2.11 -7.12 2.55
N GLY A 223 1.62 -8.35 2.44
CA GLY A 223 0.98 -8.82 1.21
C GLY A 223 -0.27 -7.99 0.89
N ALA A 224 -0.46 -7.68 -0.38
CA ALA A 224 -1.53 -6.80 -0.86
C ALA A 224 -2.15 -7.30 -2.17
N SER A 225 -3.30 -6.73 -2.55
CA SER A 225 -3.95 -6.97 -3.84
C SER A 225 -4.29 -8.44 -4.06
N PHE A 226 -5.12 -9.00 -3.19
CA PHE A 226 -5.55 -10.40 -3.29
C PHE A 226 -6.74 -10.56 -4.24
N ARG A 227 -6.82 -11.73 -4.90
CA ARG A 227 -7.93 -12.13 -5.78
C ARG A 227 -8.83 -13.18 -5.14
N ARG A 228 -8.28 -13.96 -4.18
CA ARG A 228 -8.98 -15.08 -3.55
C ARG A 228 -8.45 -15.34 -2.13
N THR A 229 -9.31 -15.92 -1.30
CA THR A 229 -8.97 -16.17 0.11
C THR A 229 -7.85 -17.19 0.27
N GLU A 230 -7.67 -18.12 -0.68
CA GLU A 230 -6.59 -19.10 -0.65
C GLU A 230 -5.20 -18.42 -0.67
N GLN A 231 -5.04 -17.32 -1.42
CA GLN A 231 -3.79 -16.54 -1.42
C GLN A 231 -3.49 -15.96 -0.03
N ILE A 232 -4.51 -15.48 0.66
CA ILE A 232 -4.40 -14.90 2.00
C ILE A 232 -4.02 -16.00 3.01
N LEU A 233 -4.72 -17.11 2.98
CA LEU A 233 -4.46 -18.26 3.88
C LEU A 233 -3.06 -18.85 3.69
N ALA A 234 -2.56 -18.88 2.45
CA ALA A 234 -1.22 -19.37 2.12
C ALA A 234 -0.10 -18.45 2.64
N LEU A 235 -0.42 -17.20 2.99
CA LEU A 235 0.50 -16.20 3.53
C LEU A 235 0.31 -15.94 5.03
N THR A 236 -0.50 -16.72 5.71
CA THR A 236 -0.69 -16.61 7.16
C THR A 236 0.64 -16.79 7.90
N GLY A 237 0.98 -15.85 8.74
CA GLY A 237 2.30 -15.72 9.38
C GLY A 237 3.16 -14.62 8.76
N CYS A 238 2.77 -14.07 7.61
CA CYS A 238 3.32 -12.81 7.10
C CYS A 238 3.16 -11.72 8.15
N ASP A 239 4.05 -10.74 8.17
CA ASP A 239 4.00 -9.67 9.16
C ASP A 239 2.66 -8.95 9.14
N ARG A 240 2.17 -8.58 7.95
CA ARG A 240 0.86 -7.97 7.72
C ARG A 240 0.25 -8.46 6.40
N LEU A 241 -1.07 -8.40 6.31
CA LEU A 241 -1.82 -8.61 5.07
C LEU A 241 -2.91 -7.53 4.99
N THR A 242 -2.91 -6.74 3.91
CA THR A 242 -3.97 -5.76 3.67
C THR A 242 -5.02 -6.37 2.74
N ILE A 243 -6.24 -6.43 3.22
CA ILE A 243 -7.31 -7.26 2.66
C ILE A 243 -8.52 -6.38 2.36
N ALA A 244 -9.06 -6.49 1.15
CA ALA A 244 -10.28 -5.78 0.74
C ALA A 244 -11.52 -6.31 1.51
N PRO A 245 -12.53 -5.44 1.74
CA PRO A 245 -13.72 -5.80 2.52
C PRO A 245 -14.46 -7.04 2.05
N ASN A 246 -14.57 -7.26 0.73
CA ASN A 246 -15.22 -8.47 0.20
C ASN A 246 -14.51 -9.76 0.62
N LEU A 247 -13.19 -9.78 0.62
CA LEU A 247 -12.40 -10.94 1.07
C LEU A 247 -12.38 -11.07 2.58
N LEU A 248 -12.38 -9.95 3.33
CA LEU A 248 -12.58 -9.98 4.79
C LEU A 248 -13.90 -10.64 5.16
N LYS A 249 -14.97 -10.32 4.42
CA LYS A 249 -16.28 -10.93 4.60
C LYS A 249 -16.25 -12.44 4.35
N GLU A 250 -15.68 -12.88 3.23
CA GLU A 250 -15.55 -14.30 2.91
C GLU A 250 -14.80 -15.08 4.01
N LEU A 251 -13.70 -14.52 4.52
CA LEU A 251 -12.92 -15.12 5.60
C LEU A 251 -13.69 -15.16 6.92
N GLN A 252 -14.53 -14.16 7.20
CA GLN A 252 -15.36 -14.12 8.39
C GLN A 252 -16.51 -15.15 8.35
N GLU A 253 -17.05 -15.41 7.16
CA GLU A 253 -18.17 -16.36 6.96
C GLU A 253 -17.72 -17.83 6.94
N LYS A 254 -16.44 -18.11 6.68
CA LYS A 254 -15.89 -19.48 6.65
C LYS A 254 -15.36 -19.90 8.02
N VAL A 255 -15.73 -21.08 8.44
CA VAL A 255 -15.26 -21.70 9.70
C VAL A 255 -14.37 -22.87 9.37
N SER A 256 -13.06 -22.66 9.44
CA SER A 256 -12.07 -23.72 9.28
C SER A 256 -10.81 -23.39 10.10
N PRO A 257 -10.00 -24.40 10.45
CA PRO A 257 -8.72 -24.19 11.13
C PRO A 257 -7.75 -23.42 10.24
N VAL A 258 -7.12 -22.39 10.79
CA VAL A 258 -6.06 -21.65 10.12
C VAL A 258 -4.71 -22.08 10.66
N VAL A 259 -3.78 -22.38 9.76
CA VAL A 259 -2.43 -22.83 10.09
C VAL A 259 -1.44 -21.77 9.66
N ARG A 260 -0.44 -21.48 10.50
CA ARG A 260 0.66 -20.61 10.15
C ARG A 260 1.47 -21.21 9.00
N LYS A 261 1.65 -20.46 7.92
CA LYS A 261 2.37 -20.89 6.70
C LYS A 261 3.74 -20.24 6.56
N LEU A 262 3.88 -18.98 6.94
CA LEU A 262 5.16 -18.27 6.94
C LEU A 262 5.77 -18.31 8.34
N ILE A 263 6.95 -18.92 8.41
CA ILE A 263 7.76 -19.06 9.62
C ILE A 263 9.15 -18.52 9.27
N PRO A 264 9.74 -17.64 10.11
CA PRO A 264 11.09 -17.14 9.83
C PRO A 264 12.07 -18.29 9.63
N PRO A 265 12.90 -18.26 8.57
CA PRO A 265 13.93 -19.26 8.36
C PRO A 265 14.91 -19.32 9.55
N SER A 266 15.33 -20.53 9.90
CA SER A 266 16.30 -20.73 10.99
C SER A 266 17.73 -20.35 10.59
N GLN A 267 18.05 -20.46 9.31
CA GLN A 267 19.36 -20.10 8.78
C GLN A 267 19.41 -18.61 8.43
N THR A 268 20.41 -17.92 8.91
CA THR A 268 20.61 -16.49 8.67
C THR A 268 21.96 -16.21 8.03
N PHE A 269 22.06 -15.08 7.34
CA PHE A 269 23.23 -14.66 6.61
C PHE A 269 23.54 -13.18 6.87
N PRO A 270 24.79 -12.74 6.70
CA PRO A 270 25.09 -11.32 6.66
C PRO A 270 24.34 -10.60 5.54
N ARG A 271 24.03 -9.33 5.72
CA ARG A 271 23.46 -8.50 4.67
C ARG A 271 24.44 -8.36 3.51
N PRO A 272 24.05 -8.57 2.26
CA PRO A 272 24.89 -8.28 1.11
C PRO A 272 25.10 -6.76 0.97
N ALA A 273 26.10 -6.36 0.19
CA ALA A 273 26.29 -4.96 -0.15
C ALA A 273 25.05 -4.41 -0.89
N PRO A 274 24.63 -3.16 -0.59
CA PRO A 274 23.48 -2.56 -1.27
C PRO A 274 23.67 -2.49 -2.78
N MET A 275 22.57 -2.67 -3.52
CA MET A 275 22.58 -2.50 -4.97
C MET A 275 22.84 -1.05 -5.36
N SER A 276 23.64 -0.85 -6.40
CA SER A 276 23.70 0.42 -7.11
C SER A 276 22.42 0.66 -7.92
N GLU A 277 22.20 1.89 -8.36
CA GLU A 277 21.08 2.23 -9.24
C GLU A 277 21.10 1.40 -10.53
N ALA A 278 22.28 1.23 -11.14
CA ALA A 278 22.43 0.44 -12.37
C ALA A 278 22.08 -1.05 -12.15
N GLU A 279 22.50 -1.64 -11.04
CA GLU A 279 22.15 -3.01 -10.66
C GLU A 279 20.64 -3.15 -10.42
N PHE A 280 20.04 -2.22 -9.68
CA PHE A 280 18.59 -2.22 -9.45
C PHE A 280 17.82 -2.17 -10.78
N ARG A 281 18.16 -1.22 -11.65
CA ARG A 281 17.47 -1.05 -12.94
C ARG A 281 17.65 -2.25 -13.84
N TRP A 282 18.83 -2.86 -13.86
CA TRP A 282 19.09 -4.08 -14.64
C TRP A 282 18.29 -5.28 -14.11
N GLU A 283 18.38 -5.54 -12.81
CA GLU A 283 17.65 -6.65 -12.17
C GLU A 283 16.14 -6.53 -12.34
N HIS A 284 15.60 -5.33 -12.13
CA HIS A 284 14.17 -5.07 -12.33
C HIS A 284 13.78 -5.25 -13.81
N ASN A 285 14.60 -4.75 -14.73
CA ASN A 285 14.33 -4.85 -16.18
C ASN A 285 14.28 -6.29 -16.70
N GLN A 286 14.96 -7.22 -16.05
CA GLN A 286 14.92 -8.64 -16.44
C GLN A 286 13.59 -9.32 -16.09
N ASP A 287 12.82 -8.75 -15.17
CA ASP A 287 11.50 -9.25 -14.78
C ASP A 287 10.41 -8.53 -15.60
N ALA A 288 10.02 -9.14 -16.73
CA ALA A 288 9.02 -8.55 -17.64
C ALA A 288 7.68 -8.29 -16.93
N MET A 289 7.24 -9.21 -16.07
CA MET A 289 6.01 -9.02 -15.29
C MET A 289 6.10 -7.78 -14.43
N ALA A 290 7.20 -7.60 -13.71
CA ALA A 290 7.38 -6.47 -12.80
C ALA A 290 7.46 -5.14 -13.55
N VAL A 291 8.18 -5.07 -14.67
CA VAL A 291 8.27 -3.87 -15.52
C VAL A 291 6.90 -3.45 -16.02
N GLU A 292 6.13 -4.39 -16.57
CA GLU A 292 4.80 -4.12 -17.12
C GLU A 292 3.82 -3.71 -16.00
N LYS A 293 3.79 -4.42 -14.89
CA LYS A 293 2.82 -4.17 -13.80
C LYS A 293 3.13 -2.90 -13.01
N LEU A 294 4.38 -2.55 -12.80
CA LEU A 294 4.75 -1.28 -12.18
C LEU A 294 4.31 -0.10 -13.05
N SER A 295 4.64 -0.13 -14.33
CA SER A 295 4.28 0.92 -15.28
C SER A 295 2.76 1.07 -15.42
N GLU A 296 2.04 -0.04 -15.56
CA GLU A 296 0.57 -0.07 -15.62
C GLU A 296 -0.05 0.49 -14.34
N GLY A 297 0.43 0.08 -13.17
CA GLY A 297 -0.07 0.52 -11.88
C GLY A 297 0.07 2.03 -11.68
N ILE A 298 1.21 2.61 -12.04
CA ILE A 298 1.44 4.06 -12.01
C ILE A 298 0.45 4.78 -12.92
N ARG A 299 0.25 4.30 -14.15
CA ARG A 299 -0.70 4.91 -15.10
C ARG A 299 -2.14 4.84 -14.60
N LEU A 300 -2.57 3.69 -14.07
CA LEU A 300 -3.95 3.51 -13.58
C LEU A 300 -4.23 4.37 -12.36
N PHE A 301 -3.30 4.48 -11.42
CA PHE A 301 -3.46 5.38 -10.28
C PHE A 301 -3.51 6.85 -10.71
N ALA A 302 -2.73 7.24 -11.73
CA ALA A 302 -2.80 8.58 -12.29
C ALA A 302 -4.15 8.86 -12.99
N VAL A 303 -4.73 7.86 -13.65
CA VAL A 303 -6.09 7.97 -14.24
C VAL A 303 -7.13 8.21 -13.14
N ASP A 304 -7.10 7.44 -12.08
CA ASP A 304 -8.06 7.60 -10.97
C ASP A 304 -7.84 8.90 -10.21
N GLN A 305 -6.60 9.35 -10.07
CA GLN A 305 -6.28 10.67 -9.51
C GLN A 305 -6.91 11.80 -10.34
N ARG A 306 -6.81 11.75 -11.68
CA ARG A 306 -7.46 12.75 -12.56
C ARG A 306 -8.96 12.74 -12.42
N LYS A 307 -9.59 11.57 -12.31
CA LYS A 307 -11.04 11.48 -12.07
C LYS A 307 -11.44 12.13 -10.74
N LEU A 308 -10.63 11.95 -9.71
CA LEU A 308 -10.84 12.62 -8.41
C LEU A 308 -10.66 14.14 -8.53
N GLU A 309 -9.63 14.58 -9.26
CA GLU A 309 -9.41 16.01 -9.57
C GLU A 309 -10.60 16.63 -10.29
N ASP A 310 -11.15 15.95 -11.32
CA ASP A 310 -12.32 16.39 -12.06
C ASP A 310 -13.56 16.50 -11.16
N LEU A 311 -13.77 15.53 -10.28
CA LEU A 311 -14.86 15.54 -9.30
C LEU A 311 -14.76 16.75 -8.36
N LEU A 312 -13.56 17.04 -7.87
CA LEU A 312 -13.33 18.18 -6.97
C LEU A 312 -13.36 19.52 -7.70
N ALA A 313 -12.82 19.59 -8.92
CA ALA A 313 -12.88 20.80 -9.75
C ALA A 313 -14.31 21.25 -10.05
N ALA A 314 -15.26 20.32 -10.22
CA ALA A 314 -16.66 20.61 -10.42
C ALA A 314 -17.35 21.27 -9.20
N LYS A 315 -16.72 21.21 -8.03
CA LYS A 315 -17.21 21.80 -6.76
C LYS A 315 -16.47 23.08 -6.35
N LEU A 316 -15.36 23.42 -7.02
CA LEU A 316 -14.60 24.63 -6.81
C LEU A 316 -15.18 25.83 -7.57
#